data_485df15a3bdd4a2bd80f54b820967e86
#
_entry.id   485df15a3bdd4a2bd80f54b820967e86
#
_cell.length_a   1.000
_cell.length_b   1.000
_cell.length_c   1.000
_cell.angle_alpha   90.00
_cell.angle_beta   90.00
_cell.angle_gamma   90.00
#
_symmetry.space_group_name_H-M   'P 1'
#
loop_
_entity.id
_entity.type
_entity.pdbx_description
1 polymer ?
#
loop_
_entity_poly.entity_id
_entity_poly.type
_entity_poly.pdbx_seq_one_letter_code
_entity_poly.pdbx_strand_id
1 'polypeptide(L)'
;TLLASSAASDVYKRQIQIYVCADNCMRGVVLTAAEMNAADRFSFVIVKEENLLNGNLEDITIEGVTDVLNKLEEKPKAVLLFTVCLHHFLGCDLERVYQELEERFPKITFIRCYMDPIMQKHGPTPDQKLRKAIYEPLPKRKADEKAVSFLGSDFVLEKNADLKRIVRAHQGIFRELPGCKSWEDYLALSEGKLFVSSYPPSKYGAEALSERLKRPYLYLPGSFDYEEITAQLENFCQAMGYGKLAETISVEEEIAACEKALEKAHEVIGDTAVAIDYLYHPRPLGLAKLLLTHGFRVIRIYLDSISPEEKAEFEWLKEHAPDLQLIATIQVKMRVLPRTSDEKILAIGQKAAWFTGSPYFVNMVQGGGLYGFDGIRRTAELMAEAFTEEKDTEDLVVRKGWGCESCI
;
A
#
# COMPACT_ATOMS: atom_id res chain seq x y z
N THR A 1 8.54 5.32 2.63
CA THR A 1 7.85 6.42 3.33
C THR A 1 6.33 6.29 3.31
N LEU A 2 5.73 5.72 2.27
CA LEU A 2 4.31 5.35 2.24
C LEU A 2 3.96 4.29 3.29
N LEU A 3 4.88 3.42 3.62
CA LEU A 3 4.75 2.34 4.59
C LEU A 3 4.38 2.77 6.00
N ALA A 4 4.95 3.89 6.44
CA ALA A 4 4.67 4.42 7.74
C ALA A 4 3.27 5.04 7.83
N SER A 5 2.71 5.46 6.69
CA SER A 5 1.46 6.19 6.65
C SER A 5 0.24 5.27 6.67
N SER A 6 0.29 4.20 5.93
CA SER A 6 -0.86 3.36 5.68
C SER A 6 -1.20 2.40 6.82
N ALA A 7 -0.19 1.78 7.41
CA ALA A 7 -0.40 0.96 8.60
C ALA A 7 -0.88 1.75 9.82
N ALA A 8 -0.79 3.09 9.75
CA ALA A 8 -1.08 3.96 10.88
C ALA A 8 -2.37 4.73 10.77
N SER A 9 -2.91 4.91 9.56
CA SER A 9 -3.92 5.95 9.38
C SER A 9 -5.24 5.71 10.09
N ASP A 10 -5.64 4.46 10.31
CA ASP A 10 -6.98 4.24 10.87
C ASP A 10 -7.07 3.26 12.04
N VAL A 11 -6.03 2.48 12.25
CA VAL A 11 -6.24 1.33 13.07
C VAL A 11 -6.44 1.69 14.53
N TYR A 12 -6.00 2.84 15.03
CA TYR A 12 -6.06 2.85 16.48
C TYR A 12 -5.91 4.22 17.13
N LYS A 13 -6.93 4.69 17.66
CA LYS A 13 -6.91 5.68 18.75
C LYS A 13 -6.03 5.25 19.96
N ARG A 14 -5.38 4.05 19.90
CA ARG A 14 -4.54 3.47 20.96
C ARG A 14 -3.25 2.84 20.48
N GLN A 15 -2.76 3.20 19.28
CA GLN A 15 -1.41 2.84 18.84
C GLN A 15 -0.62 4.09 18.54
N ILE A 16 0.69 4.04 18.79
CA ILE A 16 1.63 5.09 18.47
C ILE A 16 2.79 4.51 17.67
N GLN A 17 3.33 5.31 16.78
CA GLN A 17 4.56 5.02 16.06
C GLN A 17 5.69 5.84 16.67
N ILE A 18 6.76 5.17 17.04
CA ILE A 18 7.97 5.82 17.57
C ILE A 18 9.12 5.53 16.63
N TYR A 19 9.74 6.58 16.12
CA TYR A 19 10.88 6.51 15.22
C TYR A 19 12.14 6.90 15.96
N VAL A 20 13.11 5.99 16.02
CA VAL A 20 14.43 6.26 16.59
C VAL A 20 15.41 6.46 15.44
N CYS A 21 15.73 7.70 15.12
CA CYS A 21 16.49 8.03 13.93
C CYS A 21 17.17 9.39 13.99
N ALA A 22 18.09 9.63 13.06
CA ALA A 22 18.65 10.98 12.84
C ALA A 22 17.61 11.90 12.18
N ASP A 23 17.77 13.22 12.36
CA ASP A 23 16.87 14.27 11.87
C ASP A 23 16.48 14.10 10.40
N ASN A 24 17.45 13.79 9.56
CA ASN A 24 17.22 13.64 8.12
C ASN A 24 16.31 12.45 7.77
N CYS A 25 16.35 11.38 8.58
CA CYS A 25 15.54 10.18 8.34
C CYS A 25 14.06 10.41 8.69
N MET A 26 13.74 11.34 9.59
CA MET A 26 12.37 11.57 10.01
C MET A 26 11.59 12.52 9.10
N ARG A 27 12.24 13.33 8.27
CA ARG A 27 11.58 14.35 7.46
C ARG A 27 10.41 13.81 6.63
N GLY A 28 10.65 12.75 5.87
CA GLY A 28 9.61 12.15 5.04
C GLY A 28 8.45 11.59 5.87
N VAL A 29 8.76 11.01 7.04
CA VAL A 29 7.74 10.47 7.95
C VAL A 29 6.88 11.58 8.55
N VAL A 30 7.50 12.69 9.00
CA VAL A 30 6.78 13.84 9.55
C VAL A 30 5.84 14.45 8.52
N LEU A 31 6.32 14.66 7.29
CA LEU A 31 5.48 15.20 6.22
C LEU A 31 4.29 14.29 5.93
N THR A 32 4.52 12.99 5.81
CA THR A 32 3.44 12.03 5.58
C THR A 32 2.44 12.00 6.74
N ALA A 33 2.91 12.04 7.99
CA ALA A 33 2.04 12.09 9.16
C ALA A 33 1.16 13.35 9.17
N ALA A 34 1.73 14.51 8.78
CA ALA A 34 0.99 15.76 8.68
C ALA A 34 -0.09 15.70 7.57
N GLU A 35 0.25 15.17 6.40
CA GLU A 35 -0.69 15.00 5.29
C GLU A 35 -1.88 14.11 5.61
N MET A 36 -1.64 13.09 6.41
CA MET A 36 -2.68 12.14 6.83
C MET A 36 -3.46 12.62 8.05
N ASN A 37 -3.18 13.82 8.55
CA ASN A 37 -3.79 14.32 9.77
C ASN A 37 -3.59 13.38 10.97
N ALA A 38 -2.42 12.71 11.03
CA ALA A 38 -2.07 11.67 11.99
C ALA A 38 -0.82 12.03 12.82
N ALA A 39 -0.41 13.29 12.84
CA ALA A 39 0.80 13.74 13.54
C ALA A 39 0.78 13.42 15.05
N ASP A 40 -0.39 13.38 15.66
CA ASP A 40 -0.61 13.00 17.05
C ASP A 40 -0.26 11.53 17.39
N ARG A 41 -0.09 10.70 16.37
CA ARG A 41 0.26 9.27 16.51
C ARG A 41 1.72 8.97 16.28
N PHE A 42 2.51 10.00 15.96
CA PHE A 42 3.92 9.87 15.65
C PHE A 42 4.76 10.56 16.72
N SER A 43 5.79 9.88 17.16
CA SER A 43 6.81 10.44 18.06
C SER A 43 8.20 10.07 17.57
N PHE A 44 9.17 10.88 17.95
CA PHE A 44 10.54 10.75 17.47
C PHE A 44 11.50 10.75 18.65
N VAL A 45 12.46 9.84 18.60
CA VAL A 45 13.66 9.85 19.43
C VAL A 45 14.82 10.20 18.49
N ILE A 46 15.37 11.41 18.65
CA ILE A 46 16.38 11.93 17.74
C ILE A 46 17.75 11.44 18.20
N VAL A 47 18.42 10.69 17.34
CA VAL A 47 19.79 10.23 17.54
C VAL A 47 20.75 11.28 16.98
N LYS A 48 21.59 11.83 17.83
CA LYS A 48 22.60 12.82 17.47
C LYS A 48 23.97 12.16 17.25
N GLU A 49 24.87 12.86 16.58
CA GLU A 49 26.22 12.38 16.32
C GLU A 49 26.96 11.99 17.61
N GLU A 50 26.81 12.79 18.67
CA GLU A 50 27.39 12.48 20.00
C GLU A 50 26.97 11.12 20.56
N ASN A 51 25.73 10.68 20.29
CA ASN A 51 25.23 9.38 20.73
C ASN A 51 25.92 8.24 19.98
N LEU A 52 26.24 8.46 18.70
CA LEU A 52 26.95 7.46 17.90
C LEU A 52 28.42 7.34 18.36
N LEU A 53 29.05 8.47 18.66
CA LEU A 53 30.45 8.52 19.14
C LEU A 53 30.59 7.88 20.54
N ASN A 54 29.61 8.06 21.39
CA ASN A 54 29.61 7.52 22.75
C ASN A 54 29.20 6.04 22.82
N GLY A 55 28.71 5.47 21.74
CA GLY A 55 28.29 4.05 21.69
C GLY A 55 27.11 3.73 22.62
N ASN A 56 26.20 4.68 22.85
CA ASN A 56 25.06 4.53 23.77
C ASN A 56 23.70 4.49 23.07
N LEU A 57 23.66 3.93 21.87
CA LEU A 57 22.46 3.92 21.02
C LEU A 57 21.31 3.11 21.65
N GLU A 58 21.62 1.99 22.31
CA GLU A 58 20.63 1.19 23.05
C GLU A 58 19.98 2.03 24.16
N ASP A 59 20.79 2.67 24.98
CA ASP A 59 20.32 3.45 26.13
C ASP A 59 19.47 4.65 25.67
N ILE A 60 19.90 5.37 24.62
CA ILE A 60 19.12 6.47 24.02
C ILE A 60 17.79 5.95 23.46
N THR A 61 17.78 4.78 22.87
CA THR A 61 16.55 4.16 22.35
C THR A 61 15.59 3.83 23.50
N ILE A 62 16.08 3.15 24.54
CA ILE A 62 15.29 2.74 25.69
C ILE A 62 14.75 3.95 26.45
N GLU A 63 15.62 4.90 26.81
CA GLU A 63 15.23 6.09 27.59
C GLU A 63 14.35 7.03 26.78
N GLY A 64 14.64 7.23 25.48
CA GLY A 64 13.84 8.06 24.61
C GLY A 64 12.43 7.51 24.41
N VAL A 65 12.29 6.21 24.18
CA VAL A 65 10.98 5.55 24.08
C VAL A 65 10.23 5.61 25.42
N THR A 66 10.95 5.39 26.52
CA THR A 66 10.39 5.50 27.89
C THR A 66 9.87 6.91 28.17
N ASP A 67 10.62 7.95 27.82
CA ASP A 67 10.22 9.35 27.98
C ASP A 67 8.97 9.68 27.15
N VAL A 68 8.95 9.28 25.87
CA VAL A 68 7.75 9.43 25.02
C VAL A 68 6.53 8.78 25.66
N LEU A 69 6.66 7.52 26.04
CA LEU A 69 5.53 6.80 26.64
C LEU A 69 5.08 7.41 27.96
N ASN A 70 5.99 7.89 28.80
CA ASN A 70 5.63 8.50 30.09
C ASN A 70 4.88 9.83 29.94
N LYS A 71 5.12 10.57 28.86
CA LYS A 71 4.43 11.84 28.55
C LYS A 71 3.00 11.65 28.04
N LEU A 72 2.63 10.45 27.59
CA LEU A 72 1.30 10.18 27.13
C LEU A 72 0.32 10.06 28.32
N GLU A 73 -0.79 10.78 28.25
CA GLU A 73 -1.87 10.69 29.24
C GLU A 73 -2.47 9.28 29.31
N GLU A 74 -2.78 8.72 28.14
CA GLU A 74 -3.22 7.34 28.00
C GLU A 74 -2.13 6.48 27.35
N LYS A 75 -1.80 5.35 27.97
CA LYS A 75 -0.84 4.40 27.41
C LYS A 75 -1.42 3.64 26.22
N PRO A 76 -0.70 3.52 25.10
CA PRO A 76 -1.16 2.77 23.95
C PRO A 76 -1.21 1.26 24.25
N LYS A 77 -1.99 0.52 23.46
CA LYS A 77 -1.98 -0.96 23.50
C LYS A 77 -0.79 -1.54 22.75
N ALA A 78 -0.34 -0.84 21.72
CA ALA A 78 0.83 -1.22 20.96
C ALA A 78 1.67 -0.02 20.53
N VAL A 79 2.95 -0.25 20.37
CA VAL A 79 3.95 0.68 19.84
C VAL A 79 4.61 0.05 18.63
N LEU A 80 4.50 0.71 17.47
CA LEU A 80 5.33 0.39 16.33
C LEU A 80 6.66 1.12 16.51
N LEU A 81 7.69 0.39 16.91
CA LEU A 81 9.01 0.96 17.16
C LEU A 81 9.88 0.81 15.92
N PHE A 82 10.14 1.94 15.25
CA PHE A 82 10.93 1.99 14.04
C PHE A 82 12.41 2.29 14.36
N THR A 83 13.27 1.35 14.00
CA THR A 83 14.72 1.52 14.00
C THR A 83 15.23 1.67 12.56
N VAL A 84 16.34 2.35 12.39
CA VAL A 84 16.90 2.70 11.07
C VAL A 84 18.29 2.09 10.87
N CYS A 85 18.88 2.29 9.71
CA CYS A 85 20.19 1.75 9.33
C CYS A 85 21.29 1.99 10.39
N LEU A 86 21.25 3.07 11.16
CA LEU A 86 22.23 3.36 12.21
C LEU A 86 22.35 2.24 13.23
N HIS A 87 21.22 1.64 13.64
CA HIS A 87 21.20 0.54 14.61
C HIS A 87 21.95 -0.69 14.07
N HIS A 88 21.85 -0.95 12.77
CA HIS A 88 22.55 -2.02 12.08
C HIS A 88 24.06 -1.75 11.94
N PHE A 89 24.41 -0.54 11.48
CA PHE A 89 25.80 -0.15 11.27
C PHE A 89 26.64 -0.20 12.55
N LEU A 90 26.02 0.15 13.67
CA LEU A 90 26.69 0.19 14.97
C LEU A 90 26.56 -1.12 15.76
N GLY A 91 25.88 -2.14 15.20
CA GLY A 91 25.69 -3.41 15.88
C GLY A 91 24.87 -3.30 17.16
N CYS A 92 23.86 -2.41 17.17
CA CYS A 92 22.97 -2.19 18.31
C CYS A 92 22.27 -3.48 18.74
N ASP A 93 22.32 -3.80 20.04
CA ASP A 93 21.63 -4.93 20.64
C ASP A 93 20.13 -4.62 20.79
N LEU A 94 19.39 -4.81 19.72
CA LEU A 94 17.94 -4.59 19.69
C LEU A 94 17.17 -5.58 20.56
N GLU A 95 17.68 -6.80 20.79
CA GLU A 95 17.01 -7.74 21.69
C GLU A 95 17.01 -7.21 23.12
N ARG A 96 18.14 -6.68 23.61
CA ARG A 96 18.21 -5.99 24.88
C ARG A 96 17.24 -4.82 24.96
N VAL A 97 17.19 -3.99 23.89
CA VAL A 97 16.28 -2.85 23.83
C VAL A 97 14.82 -3.26 24.01
N TYR A 98 14.38 -4.26 23.25
CA TYR A 98 12.99 -4.74 23.34
C TYR A 98 12.70 -5.40 24.68
N GLN A 99 13.61 -6.21 25.20
CA GLN A 99 13.45 -6.84 26.51
C GLN A 99 13.26 -5.81 27.63
N GLU A 100 14.11 -4.78 27.69
CA GLU A 100 13.99 -3.73 28.71
C GLU A 100 12.70 -2.91 28.55
N LEU A 101 12.28 -2.62 27.32
CA LEU A 101 11.02 -1.89 27.08
C LEU A 101 9.79 -2.73 27.47
N GLU A 102 9.79 -4.03 27.17
CA GLU A 102 8.71 -4.95 27.56
C GLU A 102 8.64 -5.14 29.08
N GLU A 103 9.78 -5.16 29.78
CA GLU A 103 9.83 -5.18 31.24
C GLU A 103 9.29 -3.89 31.87
N ARG A 104 9.64 -2.72 31.31
CA ARG A 104 9.16 -1.42 31.79
C ARG A 104 7.66 -1.20 31.51
N PHE A 105 7.15 -1.74 30.40
CA PHE A 105 5.79 -1.55 29.91
C PHE A 105 5.08 -2.88 29.59
N PRO A 106 4.82 -3.73 30.55
CA PRO A 106 4.32 -5.11 30.32
C PRO A 106 2.90 -5.19 29.75
N LYS A 107 2.20 -4.03 29.66
CA LYS A 107 0.85 -3.95 29.06
C LYS A 107 0.85 -3.41 27.65
N ILE A 108 2.02 -3.06 27.12
CA ILE A 108 2.20 -2.52 25.78
C ILE A 108 2.84 -3.60 24.91
N THR A 109 2.28 -3.84 23.74
CA THR A 109 2.88 -4.70 22.74
C THR A 109 3.84 -3.89 21.87
N PHE A 110 5.13 -4.20 21.87
CA PHE A 110 6.09 -3.59 20.97
C PHE A 110 6.19 -4.36 19.66
N ILE A 111 5.91 -3.67 18.53
CA ILE A 111 6.01 -4.22 17.19
C ILE A 111 7.35 -3.76 16.59
N ARG A 112 8.17 -4.73 16.21
CA ARG A 112 9.54 -4.51 15.73
C ARG A 112 9.52 -4.07 14.26
N CYS A 113 9.78 -2.79 14.00
CA CYS A 113 9.75 -2.20 12.67
C CYS A 113 11.15 -1.77 12.25
N TYR A 114 11.67 -2.38 11.17
CA TYR A 114 13.02 -2.11 10.69
C TYR A 114 12.98 -1.30 9.39
N MET A 115 13.57 -0.09 9.42
CA MET A 115 13.77 0.77 8.25
C MET A 115 15.25 0.76 7.85
N ASP A 116 15.71 -0.33 7.28
CA ASP A 116 17.11 -0.58 6.94
C ASP A 116 17.35 -0.95 5.46
N PRO A 117 16.88 -0.16 4.49
CA PRO A 117 16.97 -0.51 3.06
C PRO A 117 18.41 -0.67 2.57
N ILE A 118 19.36 0.06 3.16
CA ILE A 118 20.78 0.02 2.76
C ILE A 118 21.42 -1.32 3.09
N MET A 119 20.98 -1.97 4.15
CA MET A 119 21.54 -3.26 4.61
C MET A 119 20.96 -4.46 3.85
N GLN A 120 19.96 -4.23 3.03
CA GLN A 120 19.27 -5.30 2.34
C GLN A 120 19.95 -5.61 1.00
N LYS A 121 20.74 -6.68 0.95
CA LYS A 121 21.27 -7.22 -0.31
C LYS A 121 20.39 -8.34 -0.89
N HIS A 122 19.82 -9.15 -0.02
CA HIS A 122 18.94 -10.29 -0.37
C HIS A 122 17.86 -10.46 0.70
N GLY A 123 16.72 -11.04 0.32
CA GLY A 123 15.61 -11.32 1.24
C GLY A 123 14.47 -10.30 1.20
N PRO A 124 13.54 -10.35 2.18
CA PRO A 124 12.35 -9.51 2.18
C PRO A 124 12.69 -8.02 2.35
N THR A 125 11.96 -7.19 1.62
CA THR A 125 12.08 -5.73 1.68
C THR A 125 11.65 -5.19 3.05
N PRO A 126 12.03 -3.95 3.43
CA PRO A 126 11.53 -3.33 4.66
C PRO A 126 9.99 -3.31 4.74
N ASP A 127 9.31 -3.10 3.61
CA ASP A 127 7.85 -3.19 3.51
C ASP A 127 7.33 -4.57 3.88
N GLN A 128 7.90 -5.60 3.27
CA GLN A 128 7.52 -6.98 3.56
C GLN A 128 7.75 -7.36 5.02
N LYS A 129 8.88 -6.94 5.59
CA LYS A 129 9.19 -7.14 7.02
C LYS A 129 8.19 -6.43 7.92
N LEU A 130 7.84 -5.17 7.61
CA LEU A 130 6.86 -4.41 8.38
C LEU A 130 5.48 -5.09 8.35
N ARG A 131 5.01 -5.49 7.16
CA ARG A 131 3.71 -6.17 7.03
C ARG A 131 3.67 -7.50 7.79
N LYS A 132 4.78 -8.22 7.85
CA LYS A 132 4.90 -9.40 8.72
C LYS A 132 4.83 -9.02 10.19
N ALA A 133 5.63 -8.03 10.63
CA ALA A 133 5.69 -7.61 12.03
C ALA A 133 4.33 -7.13 12.56
N ILE A 134 3.56 -6.42 11.74
CA ILE A 134 2.20 -5.98 12.10
C ILE A 134 1.27 -7.16 12.42
N TYR A 135 1.48 -8.34 11.87
CA TYR A 135 0.65 -9.52 12.15
C TYR A 135 1.19 -10.43 13.26
N GLU A 136 2.41 -10.22 13.75
CA GLU A 136 3.00 -11.02 14.82
C GLU A 136 2.20 -11.00 16.13
N PRO A 137 1.63 -9.87 16.58
CA PRO A 137 0.83 -9.83 17.81
C PRO A 137 -0.52 -10.54 17.72
N LEU A 138 -0.99 -10.91 16.52
CA LEU A 138 -2.30 -11.53 16.37
C LEU A 138 -2.35 -12.88 17.10
N PRO A 139 -3.30 -13.09 18.04
CA PRO A 139 -3.37 -14.31 18.83
C PRO A 139 -3.92 -15.48 18.01
N LYS A 140 -3.67 -16.70 18.47
CA LYS A 140 -4.34 -17.87 17.93
C LYS A 140 -5.75 -17.97 18.48
N ARG A 141 -6.76 -17.54 17.71
CA ARG A 141 -8.18 -17.64 18.04
C ARG A 141 -8.86 -18.73 17.18
N LYS A 142 -10.05 -19.16 17.61
CA LYS A 142 -10.89 -20.05 16.82
C LYS A 142 -11.32 -19.34 15.53
N ALA A 143 -11.34 -20.07 14.41
CA ALA A 143 -11.86 -19.54 13.16
C ALA A 143 -13.36 -19.25 13.28
N ASP A 144 -13.77 -18.12 12.75
CA ASP A 144 -15.16 -17.82 12.43
C ASP A 144 -15.41 -18.25 10.98
N GLU A 145 -16.24 -19.28 10.81
CA GLU A 145 -16.54 -19.89 9.50
C GLU A 145 -17.14 -18.91 8.47
N LYS A 146 -17.65 -17.78 8.92
CA LYS A 146 -18.23 -16.74 8.08
C LYS A 146 -17.24 -15.59 7.78
N ALA A 147 -16.08 -15.57 8.43
CA ALA A 147 -15.15 -14.45 8.33
C ALA A 147 -14.03 -14.70 7.32
N VAL A 148 -13.74 -13.66 6.53
CA VAL A 148 -12.52 -13.52 5.75
C VAL A 148 -11.72 -12.35 6.29
N SER A 149 -10.40 -12.50 6.39
CA SER A 149 -9.50 -11.41 6.76
C SER A 149 -8.65 -11.01 5.57
N PHE A 150 -8.87 -9.79 5.09
CA PHE A 150 -8.13 -9.19 3.99
C PHE A 150 -6.93 -8.45 4.56
N LEU A 151 -5.74 -8.89 4.19
CA LEU A 151 -4.48 -8.51 4.81
C LEU A 151 -3.61 -7.68 3.86
N GLY A 152 -2.92 -6.70 4.41
CA GLY A 152 -1.84 -6.00 3.75
C GLY A 152 -2.24 -4.90 2.77
N SER A 153 -3.51 -4.61 2.58
CA SER A 153 -3.95 -3.37 1.95
C SER A 153 -3.78 -2.21 2.94
N ASP A 154 -3.38 -1.07 2.42
CA ASP A 154 -3.26 0.17 3.18
C ASP A 154 -4.54 1.00 3.13
N PHE A 155 -5.47 0.59 2.28
CA PHE A 155 -6.77 1.21 2.07
C PHE A 155 -7.89 0.22 2.35
N VAL A 156 -8.98 0.71 2.90
CA VAL A 156 -10.23 -0.03 2.97
C VAL A 156 -10.68 -0.31 1.55
N LEU A 157 -11.02 -1.56 1.24
CA LEU A 157 -11.64 -1.85 -0.06
C LEU A 157 -12.93 -1.06 -0.21
N GLU A 158 -13.18 -0.58 -1.42
CA GLU A 158 -14.43 0.09 -1.75
C GLU A 158 -15.64 -0.76 -1.39
N LYS A 159 -16.73 -0.10 -1.00
CA LYS A 159 -17.95 -0.79 -0.53
C LYS A 159 -18.50 -1.77 -1.57
N ASN A 160 -18.33 -1.44 -2.84
CA ASN A 160 -18.82 -2.23 -3.97
C ASN A 160 -17.76 -3.15 -4.58
N ALA A 161 -16.54 -3.17 -4.05
CA ALA A 161 -15.52 -4.11 -4.48
C ALA A 161 -16.06 -5.55 -4.47
N ASP A 162 -15.75 -6.33 -5.51
CA ASP A 162 -16.40 -7.61 -5.76
C ASP A 162 -16.25 -8.61 -4.62
N LEU A 163 -15.08 -8.66 -3.97
CA LEU A 163 -14.89 -9.50 -2.78
C LEU A 163 -15.86 -9.14 -1.65
N LYS A 164 -16.10 -7.84 -1.40
CA LYS A 164 -17.06 -7.41 -0.37
C LYS A 164 -18.51 -7.69 -0.77
N ARG A 165 -18.83 -7.58 -2.06
CA ARG A 165 -20.17 -7.91 -2.59
C ARG A 165 -20.46 -9.39 -2.39
N ILE A 166 -19.50 -10.26 -2.73
CA ILE A 166 -19.61 -11.71 -2.56
C ILE A 166 -19.82 -12.07 -1.09
N VAL A 167 -18.95 -11.59 -0.21
CA VAL A 167 -19.04 -11.88 1.23
C VAL A 167 -20.39 -11.42 1.80
N ARG A 168 -20.86 -10.24 1.41
CA ARG A 168 -22.15 -9.69 1.85
C ARG A 168 -23.33 -10.52 1.38
N ALA A 169 -23.32 -10.99 0.12
CA ALA A 169 -24.37 -11.85 -0.43
C ALA A 169 -24.51 -13.16 0.35
N HIS A 170 -23.41 -13.68 0.88
CA HIS A 170 -23.38 -14.88 1.72
C HIS A 170 -23.46 -14.60 3.23
N GLN A 171 -23.87 -13.39 3.62
CA GLN A 171 -23.96 -12.98 5.03
C GLN A 171 -22.66 -13.23 5.83
N GLY A 172 -21.53 -13.13 5.14
CA GLY A 172 -20.19 -13.26 5.72
C GLY A 172 -19.69 -11.99 6.38
N ILE A 173 -18.54 -12.10 7.04
CA ILE A 173 -17.86 -11.01 7.72
C ILE A 173 -16.55 -10.72 6.97
N PHE A 174 -16.41 -9.49 6.47
CA PHE A 174 -15.19 -9.03 5.82
C PHE A 174 -14.39 -8.16 6.81
N ARG A 175 -13.22 -8.65 7.22
CA ARG A 175 -12.31 -7.95 8.12
C ARG A 175 -11.10 -7.46 7.34
N GLU A 176 -10.72 -6.21 7.54
CA GLU A 176 -9.56 -5.59 6.90
C GLU A 176 -8.84 -4.66 7.86
N LEU A 177 -7.52 -4.65 7.82
CA LEU A 177 -6.70 -3.90 8.76
C LEU A 177 -7.04 -2.39 8.78
N PRO A 178 -7.16 -1.69 7.64
CA PRO A 178 -7.49 -0.26 7.64
C PRO A 178 -8.91 0.04 8.12
N GLY A 179 -9.78 -0.95 8.15
CA GLY A 179 -11.16 -0.84 8.63
C GLY A 179 -11.34 -1.06 10.13
N CYS A 180 -10.31 -1.50 10.83
CA CYS A 180 -10.37 -1.72 12.29
C CYS A 180 -10.51 -0.38 13.02
N LYS A 181 -11.39 -0.32 14.00
CA LYS A 181 -11.65 0.89 14.82
C LYS A 181 -11.17 0.74 16.26
N SER A 182 -10.79 -0.47 16.65
CA SER A 182 -10.36 -0.80 18.00
C SER A 182 -9.24 -1.86 17.99
N TRP A 183 -8.55 -1.99 19.13
CA TRP A 183 -7.59 -3.07 19.31
C TRP A 183 -8.23 -4.46 19.18
N GLU A 184 -9.47 -4.61 19.62
CA GLU A 184 -10.20 -5.86 19.51
C GLU A 184 -10.54 -6.21 18.05
N ASP A 185 -10.92 -5.21 17.22
CA ASP A 185 -11.12 -5.43 15.78
C ASP A 185 -9.83 -5.93 15.10
N TYR A 186 -8.68 -5.36 15.51
CA TYR A 186 -7.39 -5.84 15.01
C TYR A 186 -7.11 -7.27 15.45
N LEU A 187 -7.31 -7.61 16.72
CA LEU A 187 -7.12 -8.98 17.20
C LEU A 187 -8.07 -9.97 16.50
N ALA A 188 -9.28 -9.52 16.14
CA ALA A 188 -10.27 -10.30 15.42
C ALA A 188 -9.85 -10.64 13.97
N LEU A 189 -8.85 -9.96 13.41
CA LEU A 189 -8.25 -10.37 12.12
C LEU A 189 -7.74 -11.82 12.16
N SER A 190 -7.33 -12.31 13.34
CA SER A 190 -6.88 -13.70 13.51
C SER A 190 -7.99 -14.76 13.40
N GLU A 191 -9.25 -14.33 13.41
CA GLU A 191 -10.43 -15.21 13.39
C GLU A 191 -10.88 -15.56 11.97
N GLY A 192 -10.28 -14.96 10.93
CA GLY A 192 -10.63 -15.30 9.55
C GLY A 192 -10.52 -16.81 9.29
N LYS A 193 -11.57 -17.40 8.70
CA LYS A 193 -11.55 -18.75 8.12
C LYS A 193 -10.51 -18.81 7.00
N LEU A 194 -10.47 -17.76 6.20
CA LEU A 194 -9.58 -17.56 5.06
C LEU A 194 -8.83 -16.23 5.22
N PHE A 195 -7.52 -16.26 4.98
CA PHE A 195 -6.72 -15.08 4.81
C PHE A 195 -6.56 -14.77 3.33
N VAL A 196 -6.71 -13.50 2.96
CA VAL A 196 -6.60 -13.02 1.59
C VAL A 196 -5.69 -11.81 1.54
N SER A 197 -4.86 -11.69 0.53
CA SER A 197 -4.16 -10.44 0.24
C SER A 197 -4.12 -10.18 -1.27
N SER A 198 -4.05 -8.90 -1.64
CA SER A 198 -3.96 -8.48 -3.05
C SER A 198 -2.70 -7.68 -3.37
N TYR A 199 -2.15 -6.99 -2.37
CA TYR A 199 -0.98 -6.13 -2.56
C TYR A 199 0.31 -6.98 -2.51
N PRO A 200 1.20 -6.92 -3.54
CA PRO A 200 2.34 -7.83 -3.64
C PRO A 200 3.25 -7.87 -2.41
N PRO A 201 3.63 -6.73 -1.78
CA PRO A 201 4.45 -6.75 -0.58
C PRO A 201 3.77 -7.42 0.63
N SER A 202 2.45 -7.50 0.65
CA SER A 202 1.69 -8.12 1.77
C SER A 202 1.77 -9.63 1.80
N LYS A 203 2.08 -10.26 0.66
CA LYS A 203 2.15 -11.72 0.51
C LYS A 203 3.04 -12.34 1.58
N TYR A 204 4.24 -11.82 1.77
CA TYR A 204 5.21 -12.34 2.75
C TYR A 204 4.67 -12.39 4.19
N GLY A 205 4.02 -11.30 4.63
CA GLY A 205 3.43 -11.24 5.97
C GLY A 205 2.18 -12.11 6.13
N ALA A 206 1.34 -12.14 5.09
CA ALA A 206 0.11 -12.93 5.08
C ALA A 206 0.39 -14.44 5.07
N GLU A 207 1.38 -14.89 4.30
CA GLU A 207 1.85 -16.29 4.30
C GLU A 207 2.37 -16.68 5.67
N ALA A 208 3.24 -15.87 6.28
CA ALA A 208 3.78 -16.14 7.61
C ALA A 208 2.67 -16.22 8.68
N LEU A 209 1.64 -15.38 8.61
CA LEU A 209 0.48 -15.44 9.50
C LEU A 209 -0.32 -16.72 9.26
N SER A 210 -0.59 -17.05 8.00
CA SER A 210 -1.30 -18.27 7.59
C SER A 210 -0.64 -19.52 8.17
N GLU A 211 0.66 -19.66 8.00
CA GLU A 211 1.44 -20.79 8.54
C GLU A 211 1.37 -20.87 10.07
N ARG A 212 1.57 -19.71 10.74
CA ARG A 212 1.56 -19.63 12.22
C ARG A 212 0.20 -19.99 12.80
N LEU A 213 -0.89 -19.52 12.20
CA LEU A 213 -2.24 -19.75 12.68
C LEU A 213 -2.90 -20.99 12.08
N LYS A 214 -2.23 -21.65 11.11
CA LYS A 214 -2.74 -22.80 10.36
C LYS A 214 -4.10 -22.51 9.71
N ARG A 215 -4.15 -21.43 8.92
CA ARG A 215 -5.34 -20.98 8.16
C ARG A 215 -5.06 -21.06 6.67
N PRO A 216 -6.05 -21.36 5.83
CA PRO A 216 -5.94 -21.20 4.39
C PRO A 216 -5.60 -19.76 4.01
N TYR A 217 -4.82 -19.61 2.95
CA TYR A 217 -4.43 -18.30 2.42
C TYR A 217 -4.59 -18.30 0.90
N LEU A 218 -5.10 -17.18 0.38
CA LEU A 218 -5.16 -16.88 -1.05
C LEU A 218 -4.47 -15.54 -1.34
N TYR A 219 -3.59 -15.57 -2.31
CA TYR A 219 -3.08 -14.37 -2.94
C TYR A 219 -3.91 -14.07 -4.18
N LEU A 220 -4.64 -12.96 -4.16
CA LEU A 220 -5.54 -12.50 -5.22
C LEU A 220 -5.06 -11.11 -5.66
N PRO A 221 -3.99 -11.02 -6.46
CA PRO A 221 -3.48 -9.73 -6.92
C PRO A 221 -4.55 -9.01 -7.74
N GLY A 222 -4.66 -7.70 -7.59
CA GLY A 222 -5.55 -6.93 -8.45
C GLY A 222 -5.22 -7.15 -9.92
N SER A 223 -6.21 -7.13 -10.81
CA SER A 223 -6.05 -7.31 -12.24
C SER A 223 -6.91 -6.35 -13.04
N PHE A 224 -6.52 -6.11 -14.28
CA PHE A 224 -7.27 -5.39 -15.31
C PHE A 224 -7.68 -6.32 -16.47
N ASP A 225 -7.49 -7.63 -16.29
CA ASP A 225 -7.89 -8.66 -17.22
C ASP A 225 -9.15 -9.37 -16.70
N TYR A 226 -10.21 -9.43 -17.52
CA TYR A 226 -11.51 -9.97 -17.10
C TYR A 226 -11.48 -11.46 -16.77
N GLU A 227 -10.68 -12.23 -17.49
CA GLU A 227 -10.56 -13.68 -17.25
C GLU A 227 -9.81 -13.92 -15.93
N GLU A 228 -8.74 -13.16 -15.69
CA GLU A 228 -7.98 -13.23 -14.43
C GLU A 228 -8.84 -12.81 -13.24
N ILE A 229 -9.59 -11.71 -13.35
CA ILE A 229 -10.53 -11.27 -12.30
C ILE A 229 -11.54 -12.37 -12.00
N THR A 230 -12.17 -12.94 -13.04
CA THR A 230 -13.14 -14.02 -12.89
C THR A 230 -12.54 -15.22 -12.16
N ALA A 231 -11.37 -15.68 -12.60
CA ALA A 231 -10.69 -16.82 -11.98
C ALA A 231 -10.32 -16.55 -10.51
N GLN A 232 -9.88 -15.34 -10.17
CA GLN A 232 -9.60 -14.95 -8.80
C GLN A 232 -10.85 -14.99 -7.92
N LEU A 233 -11.98 -14.46 -8.41
CA LEU A 233 -13.25 -14.46 -7.68
C LEU A 233 -13.83 -15.87 -7.53
N GLU A 234 -13.71 -16.74 -8.53
CA GLU A 234 -14.09 -18.15 -8.44
C GLU A 234 -13.26 -18.90 -7.39
N ASN A 235 -11.93 -18.72 -7.39
CA ASN A 235 -11.05 -19.29 -6.38
C ASN A 235 -11.43 -18.83 -4.97
N PHE A 236 -11.79 -17.56 -4.83
CA PHE A 236 -12.26 -17.01 -3.56
C PHE A 236 -13.58 -17.67 -3.11
N CYS A 237 -14.57 -17.77 -3.98
CA CYS A 237 -15.83 -18.44 -3.69
C CYS A 237 -15.60 -19.90 -3.27
N GLN A 238 -14.76 -20.62 -3.99
CA GLN A 238 -14.43 -22.01 -3.68
C GLN A 238 -13.77 -22.13 -2.28
N ALA A 239 -12.80 -21.29 -1.98
CA ALA A 239 -12.07 -21.33 -0.70
C ALA A 239 -12.97 -20.99 0.51
N MET A 240 -13.94 -20.09 0.31
CA MET A 240 -14.94 -19.75 1.33
C MET A 240 -16.08 -20.77 1.41
N GLY A 241 -16.26 -21.63 0.40
CA GLY A 241 -17.38 -22.55 0.32
C GLY A 241 -18.70 -21.87 -0.06
N TYR A 242 -18.62 -20.81 -0.85
CA TYR A 242 -19.80 -20.03 -1.29
C TYR A 242 -20.47 -20.54 -2.56
N GLY A 243 -20.04 -21.69 -3.10
CA GLY A 243 -20.58 -22.22 -4.36
C GLY A 243 -19.95 -21.57 -5.59
N LYS A 244 -20.70 -21.48 -6.68
CA LYS A 244 -20.23 -20.92 -7.95
C LYS A 244 -20.36 -19.39 -7.93
N LEU A 245 -19.38 -18.70 -8.50
CA LEU A 245 -19.41 -17.24 -8.65
C LEU A 245 -20.70 -16.74 -9.31
N ALA A 246 -21.16 -17.43 -10.36
CA ALA A 246 -22.36 -17.08 -11.11
C ALA A 246 -23.67 -17.06 -10.28
N GLU A 247 -23.68 -17.66 -9.09
CA GLU A 247 -24.81 -17.59 -8.16
C GLU A 247 -24.88 -16.24 -7.44
N THR A 248 -23.80 -15.45 -7.50
CA THR A 248 -23.67 -14.17 -6.77
C THR A 248 -23.42 -12.99 -7.70
N ILE A 249 -22.59 -13.18 -8.73
CA ILE A 249 -22.17 -12.16 -9.69
C ILE A 249 -22.36 -12.72 -11.11
N SER A 250 -23.10 -12.01 -11.95
CA SER A 250 -23.14 -12.27 -13.40
C SER A 250 -21.89 -11.64 -14.03
N VAL A 251 -20.93 -12.47 -14.40
CA VAL A 251 -19.66 -12.03 -15.01
C VAL A 251 -19.90 -11.26 -16.30
N GLU A 252 -20.85 -11.71 -17.12
CA GLU A 252 -21.20 -11.06 -18.38
C GLU A 252 -21.74 -9.63 -18.15
N GLU A 253 -22.59 -9.45 -17.13
CA GLU A 253 -23.12 -8.12 -16.77
C GLU A 253 -22.02 -7.20 -16.22
N GLU A 254 -21.09 -7.73 -15.42
CA GLU A 254 -19.97 -6.96 -14.90
C GLU A 254 -19.02 -6.52 -16.02
N ILE A 255 -18.70 -7.42 -16.95
CA ILE A 255 -17.88 -7.07 -18.13
C ILE A 255 -18.61 -6.00 -18.95
N ALA A 256 -19.88 -6.18 -19.27
CA ALA A 256 -20.62 -5.19 -20.04
C ALA A 256 -20.67 -3.81 -19.35
N ALA A 257 -20.73 -3.79 -18.01
CA ALA A 257 -20.67 -2.55 -17.24
C ALA A 257 -19.27 -1.90 -17.27
N CYS A 258 -18.20 -2.69 -17.28
CA CYS A 258 -16.83 -2.19 -17.45
C CYS A 258 -16.62 -1.60 -18.84
N GLU A 259 -17.01 -2.31 -19.89
CA GLU A 259 -16.96 -1.86 -21.28
C GLU A 259 -17.66 -0.51 -21.44
N LYS A 260 -18.89 -0.40 -20.94
CA LYS A 260 -19.66 0.85 -20.98
C LYS A 260 -18.99 2.01 -20.21
N ALA A 261 -18.33 1.71 -19.09
CA ALA A 261 -17.61 2.73 -18.32
C ALA A 261 -16.37 3.23 -19.08
N LEU A 262 -15.62 2.30 -19.69
CA LEU A 262 -14.45 2.63 -20.51
C LEU A 262 -14.84 3.42 -21.78
N GLU A 263 -15.92 3.02 -22.47
CA GLU A 263 -16.47 3.75 -23.61
C GLU A 263 -16.80 5.20 -23.24
N LYS A 264 -17.53 5.41 -22.15
CA LYS A 264 -17.86 6.76 -21.67
C LYS A 264 -16.62 7.59 -21.30
N ALA A 265 -15.64 6.95 -20.67
CA ALA A 265 -14.38 7.62 -20.35
C ALA A 265 -13.64 8.01 -21.64
N HIS A 266 -13.65 7.15 -22.65
CA HIS A 266 -13.03 7.44 -23.94
C HIS A 266 -13.76 8.55 -24.69
N GLU A 267 -15.09 8.64 -24.63
CA GLU A 267 -15.86 9.76 -25.20
C GLU A 267 -15.42 11.12 -24.61
N VAL A 268 -15.07 11.15 -23.32
CA VAL A 268 -14.62 12.39 -22.63
C VAL A 268 -13.16 12.71 -22.92
N ILE A 269 -12.28 11.71 -22.94
CA ILE A 269 -10.83 11.87 -23.00
C ILE A 269 -10.33 11.92 -24.45
N GLY A 270 -10.95 11.16 -25.35
CA GLY A 270 -10.58 11.06 -26.77
C GLY A 270 -9.15 10.62 -26.98
N ASP A 271 -8.50 11.21 -27.97
CA ASP A 271 -7.10 10.94 -28.36
C ASP A 271 -6.06 11.61 -27.45
N THR A 272 -6.47 12.10 -26.28
CA THR A 272 -5.53 12.72 -25.35
C THR A 272 -4.51 11.72 -24.86
N ALA A 273 -3.25 12.17 -24.78
CA ALA A 273 -2.16 11.34 -24.26
C ALA A 273 -2.40 10.93 -22.80
N VAL A 274 -2.15 9.66 -22.50
CA VAL A 274 -2.26 9.10 -21.16
C VAL A 274 -0.89 8.66 -20.67
N ALA A 275 -0.53 9.04 -19.46
CA ALA A 275 0.65 8.56 -18.74
C ALA A 275 0.24 7.85 -17.46
N ILE A 276 0.84 6.71 -17.18
CA ILE A 276 0.50 5.86 -16.02
C ILE A 276 1.73 5.73 -15.12
N ASP A 277 1.54 5.60 -13.81
CA ASP A 277 2.62 5.21 -12.92
C ASP A 277 2.27 4.04 -11.98
N TYR A 278 3.32 3.39 -11.48
CA TYR A 278 3.20 2.23 -10.60
C TYR A 278 2.66 2.55 -9.19
N LEU A 279 2.66 3.82 -8.79
CA LEU A 279 2.07 4.19 -7.50
C LEU A 279 0.55 4.10 -7.53
N TYR A 280 -0.06 4.40 -8.69
CA TYR A 280 -1.50 4.27 -8.86
C TYR A 280 -1.97 2.85 -8.53
N HIS A 281 -1.37 1.86 -9.16
CA HIS A 281 -1.68 0.45 -8.95
C HIS A 281 -0.42 -0.41 -9.15
N PRO A 282 -0.26 -1.52 -8.41
CA PRO A 282 0.90 -2.42 -8.57
C PRO A 282 1.02 -3.09 -9.95
N ARG A 283 -0.03 -3.00 -10.77
CA ARG A 283 -0.08 -3.57 -12.13
C ARG A 283 -0.31 -2.49 -13.20
N PRO A 284 0.64 -1.57 -13.40
CA PRO A 284 0.51 -0.48 -14.39
C PRO A 284 0.51 -0.99 -15.83
N LEU A 285 1.16 -2.13 -16.13
CA LEU A 285 1.18 -2.70 -17.47
C LEU A 285 -0.17 -3.32 -17.85
N GLY A 286 -0.85 -3.96 -16.88
CA GLY A 286 -2.20 -4.47 -17.06
C GLY A 286 -3.20 -3.35 -17.35
N LEU A 287 -3.11 -2.23 -16.62
CA LEU A 287 -3.93 -1.05 -16.89
C LEU A 287 -3.63 -0.48 -18.29
N ALA A 288 -2.36 -0.38 -18.67
CA ALA A 288 -1.99 0.12 -19.99
C ALA A 288 -2.53 -0.76 -21.12
N LYS A 289 -2.44 -2.08 -20.99
CA LYS A 289 -3.04 -3.04 -21.93
C LYS A 289 -4.54 -2.83 -22.06
N LEU A 290 -5.26 -2.75 -20.93
CA LEU A 290 -6.71 -2.49 -20.93
C LEU A 290 -7.03 -1.19 -21.68
N LEU A 291 -6.36 -0.10 -21.37
CA LEU A 291 -6.62 1.20 -21.98
C LEU A 291 -6.30 1.21 -23.48
N LEU A 292 -5.17 0.65 -23.90
CA LEU A 292 -4.79 0.55 -25.33
C LEU A 292 -5.79 -0.28 -26.13
N THR A 293 -6.29 -1.38 -25.58
CA THR A 293 -7.30 -2.21 -26.25
C THR A 293 -8.66 -1.51 -26.38
N HIS A 294 -8.91 -0.48 -25.56
CA HIS A 294 -10.10 0.37 -25.61
C HIS A 294 -9.88 1.72 -26.32
N GLY A 295 -8.82 1.81 -27.12
CA GLY A 295 -8.57 2.97 -27.99
C GLY A 295 -7.91 4.18 -27.30
N PHE A 296 -7.60 4.14 -26.01
CA PHE A 296 -6.87 5.22 -25.36
C PHE A 296 -5.43 5.31 -25.84
N ARG A 297 -4.90 6.52 -25.97
CA ARG A 297 -3.53 6.78 -26.40
C ARG A 297 -2.56 6.79 -25.22
N VAL A 298 -2.18 5.62 -24.71
CA VAL A 298 -1.17 5.49 -23.65
C VAL A 298 0.22 5.67 -24.23
N ILE A 299 0.97 6.68 -23.76
CA ILE A 299 2.29 7.05 -24.30
C ILE A 299 3.45 6.72 -23.37
N ARG A 300 3.20 6.69 -22.05
CA ARG A 300 4.25 6.49 -21.05
C ARG A 300 3.78 5.69 -19.87
N ILE A 301 4.65 4.83 -19.36
CA ILE A 301 4.47 4.17 -18.05
C ILE A 301 5.73 4.42 -17.22
N TYR A 302 5.55 5.02 -16.06
CA TYR A 302 6.60 5.21 -15.07
C TYR A 302 6.61 4.03 -14.11
N LEU A 303 7.71 3.25 -14.10
CA LEU A 303 7.85 2.07 -13.26
C LEU A 303 9.34 1.79 -13.01
N ASP A 304 9.65 1.15 -11.89
CA ASP A 304 11.04 0.83 -11.51
C ASP A 304 11.36 -0.67 -11.63
N SER A 305 10.32 -1.50 -11.75
CA SER A 305 10.44 -2.95 -11.98
C SER A 305 9.18 -3.49 -12.64
N ILE A 306 9.28 -4.66 -13.24
CA ILE A 306 8.16 -5.42 -13.79
C ILE A 306 7.88 -6.56 -12.82
N SER A 307 6.66 -6.66 -12.32
CA SER A 307 6.27 -7.75 -11.44
C SER A 307 6.16 -9.09 -12.20
N PRO A 308 6.37 -10.23 -11.54
CA PRO A 308 6.13 -11.53 -12.17
C PRO A 308 4.69 -11.69 -12.69
N GLU A 309 3.74 -11.05 -12.04
CA GLU A 309 2.32 -11.06 -12.40
C GLU A 309 2.01 -10.30 -13.69
N GLU A 310 2.92 -9.42 -14.15
CA GLU A 310 2.73 -8.61 -15.36
C GLU A 310 3.62 -9.02 -16.53
N LYS A 311 4.21 -10.19 -16.46
CA LYS A 311 5.11 -10.65 -17.53
C LYS A 311 4.38 -10.83 -18.87
N ALA A 312 3.17 -11.33 -18.85
CA ALA A 312 2.34 -11.51 -20.04
C ALA A 312 1.94 -10.17 -20.66
N GLU A 313 1.54 -9.19 -19.84
CA GLU A 313 1.21 -7.84 -20.29
C GLU A 313 2.43 -7.13 -20.86
N PHE A 314 3.61 -7.32 -20.26
CA PHE A 314 4.85 -6.76 -20.78
C PHE A 314 5.18 -7.27 -22.20
N GLU A 315 5.10 -8.59 -22.44
CA GLU A 315 5.35 -9.16 -23.76
C GLU A 315 4.29 -8.70 -24.77
N TRP A 316 3.03 -8.62 -24.36
CA TRP A 316 1.95 -8.09 -25.20
C TRP A 316 2.20 -6.62 -25.59
N LEU A 317 2.56 -5.75 -24.64
CA LEU A 317 2.85 -4.34 -24.90
C LEU A 317 4.04 -4.15 -25.83
N LYS A 318 5.09 -4.97 -25.69
CA LYS A 318 6.25 -4.95 -26.54
C LYS A 318 5.92 -5.26 -28.01
N GLU A 319 4.94 -6.15 -28.23
CA GLU A 319 4.50 -6.55 -29.57
C GLU A 319 3.52 -5.55 -30.19
N HIS A 320 2.54 -5.06 -29.40
CA HIS A 320 1.39 -4.30 -29.91
C HIS A 320 1.52 -2.78 -29.71
N ALA A 321 2.43 -2.32 -28.86
CA ALA A 321 2.66 -0.92 -28.58
C ALA A 321 4.17 -0.59 -28.52
N PRO A 322 4.94 -0.81 -29.60
CA PRO A 322 6.40 -0.67 -29.57
C PRO A 322 6.88 0.76 -29.28
N ASP A 323 6.05 1.77 -29.53
CA ASP A 323 6.35 3.19 -29.27
C ASP A 323 6.05 3.61 -27.80
N LEU A 324 5.45 2.73 -27.01
CA LEU A 324 5.15 2.99 -25.61
C LEU A 324 6.45 3.11 -24.79
N GLN A 325 6.61 4.23 -24.11
CA GLN A 325 7.80 4.48 -23.31
C GLN A 325 7.66 3.90 -21.89
N LEU A 326 8.56 3.00 -21.51
CA LEU A 326 8.73 2.54 -20.14
C LEU A 326 9.88 3.32 -19.49
N ILE A 327 9.58 4.07 -18.43
CA ILE A 327 10.54 5.02 -17.85
C ILE A 327 10.79 4.65 -16.39
N ALA A 328 12.05 4.32 -16.05
CA ALA A 328 12.48 4.07 -14.68
C ALA A 328 12.58 5.38 -13.89
N THR A 329 11.80 5.51 -12.82
CA THR A 329 11.72 6.75 -12.02
C THR A 329 12.97 6.99 -11.17
N ILE A 330 13.73 5.94 -10.87
CA ILE A 330 14.98 6.01 -10.10
C ILE A 330 16.18 6.53 -10.90
N GLN A 331 16.07 6.70 -12.21
CA GLN A 331 17.16 7.24 -13.02
C GLN A 331 17.49 8.69 -12.64
N VAL A 332 18.78 8.98 -12.47
CA VAL A 332 19.27 10.31 -12.10
C VAL A 332 18.76 11.40 -13.05
N LYS A 333 18.65 11.11 -14.35
CA LYS A 333 18.12 12.04 -15.36
C LYS A 333 16.70 12.52 -15.06
N MET A 334 15.88 11.70 -14.37
CA MET A 334 14.51 12.07 -14.01
C MET A 334 14.45 13.29 -13.07
N ARG A 335 15.52 13.59 -12.33
CA ARG A 335 15.62 14.75 -11.44
C ARG A 335 15.73 16.08 -12.17
N VAL A 336 16.23 16.06 -13.38
CA VAL A 336 16.53 17.27 -14.18
C VAL A 336 15.68 17.36 -15.46
N LEU A 337 14.79 16.42 -15.71
CA LEU A 337 13.89 16.49 -16.86
C LEU A 337 12.94 17.68 -16.71
N PRO A 338 12.68 18.43 -17.79
CA PRO A 338 11.62 19.44 -17.81
C PRO A 338 10.27 18.79 -17.51
N ARG A 339 9.54 19.38 -16.59
CA ARG A 339 8.19 18.94 -16.19
C ARG A 339 7.13 19.73 -16.96
N THR A 340 7.25 19.72 -18.27
CA THR A 340 6.34 20.41 -19.17
C THR A 340 6.02 19.49 -20.33
N SER A 341 4.80 19.61 -20.82
CA SER A 341 4.33 18.96 -22.03
C SER A 341 3.73 19.99 -22.97
N ASP A 342 4.02 19.87 -24.26
CA ASP A 342 3.43 20.70 -25.30
C ASP A 342 1.97 20.29 -25.62
N GLU A 343 1.54 19.15 -25.12
CA GLU A 343 0.19 18.63 -25.27
C GLU A 343 -0.47 18.35 -23.93
N LYS A 344 -1.80 18.36 -23.89
CA LYS A 344 -2.57 17.93 -22.73
C LYS A 344 -2.32 16.44 -22.48
N ILE A 345 -2.00 16.10 -21.23
CA ILE A 345 -1.79 14.72 -20.78
C ILE A 345 -2.74 14.43 -19.64
N LEU A 346 -3.42 13.29 -19.68
CA LEU A 346 -4.08 12.72 -18.50
C LEU A 346 -3.08 11.83 -17.78
N ALA A 347 -2.74 12.17 -16.55
CA ALA A 347 -1.83 11.38 -15.73
C ALA A 347 -2.60 10.46 -14.77
N ILE A 348 -2.29 9.17 -14.76
CA ILE A 348 -2.87 8.20 -13.84
C ILE A 348 -1.82 7.86 -12.78
N GLY A 349 -1.93 8.52 -11.64
CA GLY A 349 -1.00 8.43 -10.52
C GLY A 349 -0.19 9.71 -10.29
N GLN A 350 0.41 9.78 -9.11
CA GLN A 350 1.09 10.98 -8.62
C GLN A 350 2.44 11.23 -9.33
N LYS A 351 3.22 10.17 -9.59
CA LYS A 351 4.50 10.30 -10.30
C LYS A 351 4.28 10.66 -11.77
N ALA A 352 3.27 10.09 -12.41
CA ALA A 352 2.91 10.47 -13.76
C ALA A 352 2.55 11.95 -13.84
N ALA A 353 1.74 12.47 -12.91
CA ALA A 353 1.42 13.88 -12.82
C ALA A 353 2.66 14.75 -12.64
N TRP A 354 3.53 14.38 -11.70
CA TRP A 354 4.76 15.12 -11.42
C TRP A 354 5.71 15.17 -12.60
N PHE A 355 6.01 14.03 -13.23
CA PHE A 355 6.99 13.97 -14.32
C PHE A 355 6.48 14.56 -15.64
N THR A 356 5.17 14.60 -15.85
CA THR A 356 4.57 15.24 -17.03
C THR A 356 4.23 16.71 -16.79
N GLY A 357 4.18 17.16 -15.54
CA GLY A 357 3.70 18.50 -15.18
C GLY A 357 2.20 18.69 -15.44
N SER A 358 1.46 17.59 -15.63
CA SER A 358 0.05 17.68 -15.97
C SER A 358 -0.81 18.05 -14.76
N PRO A 359 -1.67 19.06 -14.85
CA PRO A 359 -2.67 19.36 -13.83
C PRO A 359 -3.89 18.43 -13.88
N TYR A 360 -4.01 17.60 -14.93
CA TYR A 360 -5.11 16.65 -15.11
C TYR A 360 -4.66 15.26 -14.65
N PHE A 361 -4.94 14.88 -13.41
CA PHE A 361 -4.46 13.62 -12.91
C PHE A 361 -5.38 12.92 -11.89
N VAL A 362 -5.34 11.59 -11.90
CA VAL A 362 -5.94 10.75 -10.88
C VAL A 362 -5.00 10.67 -9.68
N ASN A 363 -5.39 11.31 -8.59
CA ASN A 363 -4.61 11.32 -7.35
C ASN A 363 -4.92 10.09 -6.49
N MET A 364 -4.29 8.98 -6.78
CA MET A 364 -4.48 7.72 -6.04
C MET A 364 -3.16 6.98 -5.93
N VAL A 365 -3.04 6.18 -4.88
CA VAL A 365 -1.89 5.28 -4.65
C VAL A 365 -2.38 3.89 -4.25
N GLN A 366 -1.62 2.86 -4.63
CA GLN A 366 -1.85 1.46 -4.27
C GLN A 366 -3.26 0.93 -4.58
N GLY A 367 -3.88 1.45 -5.63
CA GLY A 367 -5.24 1.09 -6.04
C GLY A 367 -6.36 1.67 -5.17
N GLY A 368 -6.04 2.46 -4.11
CA GLY A 368 -7.01 3.22 -3.32
C GLY A 368 -8.20 2.43 -2.77
N GLY A 369 -8.09 1.11 -2.68
CA GLY A 369 -9.19 0.23 -2.30
C GLY A 369 -10.03 -0.29 -3.47
N LEU A 370 -9.67 0.00 -4.71
CA LEU A 370 -10.31 -0.54 -5.92
C LEU A 370 -9.93 -2.01 -6.11
N TYR A 371 -10.89 -2.83 -6.54
CA TYR A 371 -10.66 -4.25 -6.79
C TYR A 371 -11.69 -4.84 -7.76
N GLY A 372 -11.20 -5.69 -8.67
CA GLY A 372 -12.04 -6.48 -9.57
C GLY A 372 -12.74 -5.64 -10.65
N PHE A 373 -13.93 -6.06 -11.07
CA PHE A 373 -14.74 -5.38 -12.08
C PHE A 373 -15.14 -3.97 -11.62
N ASP A 374 -15.54 -3.83 -10.35
CA ASP A 374 -15.85 -2.51 -9.77
C ASP A 374 -14.65 -1.58 -9.83
N GLY A 375 -13.45 -2.11 -9.61
CA GLY A 375 -12.20 -1.36 -9.71
C GLY A 375 -11.94 -0.81 -11.12
N ILE A 376 -12.24 -1.57 -12.18
CA ILE A 376 -12.13 -1.10 -13.57
C ILE A 376 -13.12 0.02 -13.85
N ARG A 377 -14.40 -0.16 -13.48
CA ARG A 377 -15.42 0.89 -13.66
C ARG A 377 -15.04 2.18 -12.97
N ARG A 378 -14.62 2.08 -11.72
CA ARG A 378 -14.24 3.28 -10.95
C ARG A 378 -12.98 3.93 -11.49
N THR A 379 -12.01 3.16 -11.99
CA THR A 379 -10.83 3.70 -12.70
C THR A 379 -11.26 4.53 -13.91
N ALA A 380 -12.16 4.03 -14.74
CA ALA A 380 -12.66 4.75 -15.90
C ALA A 380 -13.37 6.07 -15.51
N GLU A 381 -14.21 6.03 -14.47
CA GLU A 381 -14.87 7.23 -13.93
C GLU A 381 -13.85 8.27 -13.42
N LEU A 382 -12.88 7.83 -12.62
CA LEU A 382 -11.83 8.70 -12.07
C LEU A 382 -10.98 9.34 -13.18
N MET A 383 -10.73 8.64 -14.27
CA MET A 383 -10.02 9.17 -15.43
C MET A 383 -10.84 10.30 -16.09
N ALA A 384 -12.14 10.09 -16.30
CA ALA A 384 -13.02 11.09 -16.88
C ALA A 384 -13.18 12.32 -15.95
N GLU A 385 -13.36 12.11 -14.64
CA GLU A 385 -13.40 13.17 -13.64
C GLU A 385 -12.09 13.99 -13.65
N ALA A 386 -10.94 13.32 -13.60
CA ALA A 386 -9.63 13.96 -13.56
C ALA A 386 -9.30 14.73 -14.84
N PHE A 387 -9.83 14.32 -15.98
CA PHE A 387 -9.62 14.99 -17.26
C PHE A 387 -10.32 16.35 -17.35
N THR A 388 -11.39 16.54 -16.58
CA THR A 388 -12.21 17.76 -16.60
C THR A 388 -11.84 18.77 -15.49
N GLU A 389 -11.01 18.35 -14.51
CA GLU A 389 -10.66 19.17 -13.36
C GLU A 389 -9.14 19.38 -13.27
N GLU A 390 -8.71 20.64 -13.30
CA GLU A 390 -7.32 21.00 -13.06
C GLU A 390 -6.97 20.90 -11.56
N LYS A 391 -5.83 20.32 -11.28
CA LYS A 391 -5.29 20.16 -9.92
C LYS A 391 -3.87 20.72 -9.85
N ASP A 392 -3.51 21.25 -8.69
CA ASP A 392 -2.17 21.78 -8.46
C ASP A 392 -1.18 20.64 -8.17
N THR A 393 -0.25 20.41 -9.11
CA THR A 393 0.83 19.43 -8.97
C THR A 393 1.91 19.88 -7.99
N GLU A 394 2.12 21.19 -7.81
CA GLU A 394 3.07 21.70 -6.81
C GLU A 394 2.53 21.45 -5.40
N ASP A 395 1.24 21.68 -5.19
CA ASP A 395 0.57 21.35 -3.92
C ASP A 395 0.70 19.85 -3.57
N LEU A 396 0.56 18.99 -4.58
CA LEU A 396 0.75 17.56 -4.41
C LEU A 396 2.17 17.22 -3.96
N VAL A 397 3.18 17.86 -4.52
CA VAL A 397 4.59 17.66 -4.17
C VAL A 397 4.90 18.20 -2.78
N VAL A 398 4.48 19.41 -2.48
CA VAL A 398 4.75 20.09 -1.21
C VAL A 398 4.05 19.39 -0.06
N ARG A 399 2.79 19.02 -0.21
CA ARG A 399 1.99 18.39 0.84
C ARG A 399 2.26 16.90 1.02
N LYS A 400 2.67 16.20 -0.03
CA LYS A 400 2.85 14.75 0.03
C LYS A 400 4.30 14.28 0.15
N GLY A 401 5.18 15.16 0.58
CA GLY A 401 6.56 14.79 0.89
C GLY A 401 7.39 14.37 -0.32
N TRP A 402 6.93 14.64 -1.53
CA TRP A 402 7.68 14.35 -2.75
C TRP A 402 8.99 15.14 -2.83
N GLY A 403 9.10 16.22 -2.06
CA GLY A 403 10.35 17.00 -1.91
C GLY A 403 11.46 16.27 -1.18
N CYS A 404 11.24 15.05 -0.69
CA CYS A 404 12.28 14.22 -0.11
C CYS A 404 12.95 13.31 -1.16
N GLU A 405 13.22 13.82 -2.34
CA GLU A 405 14.03 13.15 -3.35
C GLU A 405 15.47 12.85 -2.88
N SER A 406 15.91 13.49 -1.79
CA SER A 406 17.22 13.24 -1.18
C SER A 406 17.30 11.93 -0.40
N CYS A 407 16.19 11.24 -0.18
CA CYS A 407 16.13 9.94 0.51
C CYS A 407 15.88 8.76 -0.44
N ILE A 408 15.91 8.99 -1.75
CA ILE A 408 15.82 7.96 -2.78
C ILE A 408 17.22 7.62 -3.27
#